data_d15f9bf1da22d4bfc4fe8909297f31a4
#
_entry.id   d15f9bf1da22d4bfc4fe8909297f31a4
#
_cell.length_a   1.000
_cell.length_b   1.000
_cell.length_c   1.000
_cell.angle_alpha   90.00
_cell.angle_beta   90.00
_cell.angle_gamma   90.00
#
_symmetry.space_group_name_H-M   'P 1'
#
loop_
_entity.id
_entity.type
_entity.pdbx_description
1 polymer ?
#
loop_
_entity_poly.entity_id
_entity_poly.type
_entity_poly.pdbx_seq_one_letter_code
_entity_poly.pdbx_strand_id
1 'polypeptide(L)'
;MHHLNRIASKELVVGLSKLKFERDRLCKACQKGKQTKSTFKSLNVISTSRLLELLHIDLFDPSRTMSLGGNYYGLVIVDDYSRFTWTLFITSKDETYHIFKRFAKVIQNEKNYNIASIKSDHGGEFQNERFDKFCNKSRIKHNFSTPRTPQQNGVVERKNHSLEELARTMLNETGLPKYFWADAVSTTCYVLNRVFIRPILKKTSMSCLKGESPIYLI
;
A
#
# COMPACT_ATOMS: atom_id res chain seq x y z
N MET A 1 -10.97 -4.91 -15.54
CA MET A 1 -12.29 -5.53 -15.72
C MET A 1 -12.32 -7.00 -15.32
N HIS A 2 -11.44 -7.89 -15.85
CA HIS A 2 -11.42 -9.31 -15.45
C HIS A 2 -11.33 -9.52 -13.93
N HIS A 3 -10.54 -8.69 -13.23
CA HIS A 3 -10.41 -8.76 -11.78
C HIS A 3 -11.70 -8.37 -11.05
N LEU A 4 -12.37 -7.29 -11.47
CA LEU A 4 -13.66 -6.87 -10.91
C LEU A 4 -14.76 -7.91 -11.11
N ASN A 5 -14.86 -8.50 -12.32
CA ASN A 5 -15.79 -9.57 -12.59
C ASN A 5 -15.54 -10.80 -11.72
N ARG A 6 -14.28 -11.15 -11.48
CA ARG A 6 -13.90 -12.25 -10.58
C ARG A 6 -14.28 -11.98 -9.12
N ILE A 7 -14.14 -10.73 -8.66
CA ILE A 7 -14.54 -10.33 -7.30
C ILE A 7 -16.05 -10.38 -7.16
N ALA A 8 -16.78 -9.83 -8.15
CA ALA A 8 -18.25 -9.82 -8.17
C ALA A 8 -18.83 -11.25 -8.25
N SER A 9 -18.29 -12.11 -9.12
CA SER A 9 -18.75 -13.50 -9.28
C SER A 9 -18.49 -14.37 -8.05
N LYS A 10 -17.47 -14.05 -7.26
CA LYS A 10 -17.10 -14.79 -6.05
C LYS A 10 -17.59 -14.11 -4.76
N GLU A 11 -18.36 -13.07 -4.87
CA GLU A 11 -18.93 -12.30 -3.73
C GLU A 11 -17.88 -11.92 -2.66
N LEU A 12 -16.65 -11.62 -3.08
CA LEU A 12 -15.52 -11.35 -2.17
C LEU A 12 -15.55 -9.96 -1.54
N VAL A 13 -16.49 -9.12 -1.95
CA VAL A 13 -16.67 -7.76 -1.45
C VAL A 13 -18.15 -7.50 -1.21
N VAL A 14 -18.49 -7.14 0.02
CA VAL A 14 -19.86 -6.79 0.41
C VAL A 14 -20.29 -5.50 -0.30
N GLY A 15 -21.52 -5.48 -0.84
CA GLY A 15 -22.07 -4.30 -1.52
C GLY A 15 -21.66 -4.13 -2.98
N LEU A 16 -20.84 -5.02 -3.52
CA LEU A 16 -20.56 -5.03 -4.95
C LEU A 16 -21.72 -5.70 -5.70
N SER A 17 -22.38 -4.95 -6.59
CA SER A 17 -23.47 -5.50 -7.40
C SER A 17 -22.98 -6.63 -8.31
N LYS A 18 -23.86 -7.59 -8.61
CA LYS A 18 -23.58 -8.72 -9.53
C LYS A 18 -23.54 -8.28 -11.01
N LEU A 19 -23.13 -7.06 -11.28
CA LEU A 19 -23.01 -6.54 -12.63
C LEU A 19 -21.79 -7.16 -13.33
N LYS A 20 -21.95 -7.49 -14.59
CA LYS A 20 -20.85 -7.89 -15.46
C LYS A 20 -20.18 -6.62 -16.00
N PHE A 21 -18.96 -6.38 -15.52
CA PHE A 21 -18.19 -5.22 -15.98
C PHE A 21 -17.59 -5.54 -17.36
N GLU A 22 -17.98 -4.80 -18.36
CA GLU A 22 -17.44 -4.93 -19.71
C GLU A 22 -16.16 -4.08 -19.86
N ARG A 23 -15.29 -4.52 -20.78
CA ARG A 23 -14.08 -3.79 -21.09
C ARG A 23 -14.47 -2.59 -21.96
N ASP A 24 -14.54 -1.43 -21.33
CA ASP A 24 -14.75 -0.20 -22.07
C ASP A 24 -13.58 0.12 -23.00
N ARG A 25 -13.85 0.89 -24.04
CA ARG A 25 -12.81 1.33 -24.98
C ARG A 25 -11.78 2.16 -24.23
N LEU A 26 -10.57 2.29 -24.81
CA LEU A 26 -9.42 3.04 -24.27
C LEU A 26 -9.86 4.35 -23.58
N CYS A 27 -9.90 4.30 -22.26
CA CYS A 27 -10.26 5.46 -21.44
C CYS A 27 -9.13 6.50 -21.50
N LYS A 28 -9.44 7.74 -21.91
CA LYS A 28 -8.46 8.84 -22.00
C LYS A 28 -7.80 9.16 -20.67
N ALA A 29 -8.53 9.07 -19.55
CA ALA A 29 -8.00 9.29 -18.21
C ALA A 29 -6.97 8.22 -17.83
N CYS A 30 -7.28 6.94 -18.11
CA CYS A 30 -6.33 5.84 -17.90
C CYS A 30 -5.07 5.97 -18.77
N GLN A 31 -5.19 6.47 -20.00
CA GLN A 31 -4.01 6.71 -20.87
C GLN A 31 -3.13 7.82 -20.33
N LYS A 32 -3.71 8.92 -19.85
CA LYS A 32 -2.97 10.03 -19.25
C LYS A 32 -2.37 9.68 -17.89
N GLY A 33 -3.04 8.84 -17.09
CA GLY A 33 -2.55 8.39 -15.78
C GLY A 33 -1.41 7.38 -15.86
N LYS A 34 -1.35 6.59 -16.94
CA LYS A 34 -0.43 5.47 -17.08
C LYS A 34 0.93 5.91 -17.66
N GLN A 35 1.93 6.03 -16.80
CA GLN A 35 3.25 6.51 -17.20
C GLN A 35 4.26 5.42 -17.54
N THR A 36 4.17 4.22 -16.97
CA THR A 36 5.15 3.14 -17.19
C THR A 36 4.52 1.76 -17.28
N LYS A 37 5.17 0.89 -18.03
CA LYS A 37 4.84 -0.55 -18.12
C LYS A 37 5.83 -1.31 -17.25
N SER A 38 5.46 -1.68 -16.02
CA SER A 38 6.32 -2.56 -15.23
C SER A 38 6.08 -4.01 -15.60
N THR A 39 7.16 -4.74 -15.88
CA THR A 39 7.14 -6.15 -16.35
C THR A 39 7.75 -7.13 -15.37
N PHE A 40 7.80 -6.82 -14.08
CA PHE A 40 8.34 -7.75 -13.10
C PHE A 40 7.31 -8.80 -12.70
N LYS A 41 7.64 -10.09 -12.88
CA LYS A 41 6.84 -11.19 -12.35
C LYS A 41 6.87 -11.16 -10.84
N SER A 42 5.69 -11.13 -10.22
CA SER A 42 5.59 -11.27 -8.76
C SER A 42 5.93 -12.70 -8.36
N LEU A 43 6.90 -12.87 -7.47
CA LEU A 43 7.10 -14.13 -6.78
C LEU A 43 5.89 -14.34 -5.84
N ASN A 44 5.07 -15.36 -6.13
CA ASN A 44 3.93 -15.74 -5.30
C ASN A 44 4.39 -16.58 -4.09
N VAL A 45 5.42 -16.11 -3.38
CA VAL A 45 5.92 -16.74 -2.17
C VAL A 45 5.44 -15.94 -0.96
N ILE A 46 4.86 -16.63 0.03
CA ILE A 46 4.59 -16.04 1.33
C ILE A 46 5.85 -16.25 2.16
N SER A 47 6.50 -15.16 2.56
CA SER A 47 7.67 -15.19 3.44
C SER A 47 7.29 -15.05 4.92
N THR A 48 6.02 -14.78 5.22
CA THR A 48 5.49 -14.50 6.55
C THR A 48 4.28 -15.37 6.87
N SER A 49 4.10 -15.70 8.15
CA SER A 49 3.03 -16.59 8.63
C SER A 49 1.87 -15.86 9.29
N ARG A 50 2.09 -14.60 9.71
CA ARG A 50 1.10 -13.80 10.44
C ARG A 50 1.17 -12.31 10.09
N LEU A 51 0.16 -11.57 10.54
CA LEU A 51 0.15 -10.10 10.49
C LEU A 51 1.30 -9.51 11.28
N LEU A 52 1.82 -8.37 10.81
CA LEU A 52 2.88 -7.57 11.40
C LEU A 52 4.22 -8.32 11.58
N GLU A 53 4.39 -9.49 10.95
CA GLU A 53 5.66 -10.20 10.97
C GLU A 53 6.74 -9.48 10.16
N LEU A 54 6.35 -8.96 8.99
CA LEU A 54 7.20 -8.11 8.15
C LEU A 54 6.38 -6.97 7.55
N LEU A 55 6.83 -5.74 7.78
CA LEU A 55 6.31 -4.55 7.11
C LEU A 55 7.33 -4.03 6.09
N HIS A 56 6.89 -3.83 4.86
CA HIS A 56 7.65 -3.08 3.86
C HIS A 56 7.28 -1.62 3.97
N ILE A 57 8.26 -0.76 4.09
CA ILE A 57 8.05 0.69 4.23
C ILE A 57 8.82 1.44 3.14
N ASP A 58 8.21 2.47 2.62
CA ASP A 58 8.81 3.32 1.59
C ASP A 58 8.16 4.70 1.60
N LEU A 59 8.93 5.69 1.19
CA LEU A 59 8.48 7.06 1.08
C LEU A 59 8.45 7.43 -0.39
N PHE A 60 7.30 7.75 -0.92
CA PHE A 60 7.20 8.26 -2.28
C PHE A 60 7.05 9.78 -2.31
N ASP A 61 7.67 10.39 -3.31
CA ASP A 61 7.52 11.80 -3.62
C ASP A 61 6.28 11.98 -4.50
N PRO A 62 5.16 12.42 -3.96
CA PRO A 62 3.89 12.37 -4.66
C PRO A 62 3.78 13.42 -5.74
N SER A 63 4.22 14.60 -5.48
CA SER A 63 4.16 15.67 -6.45
C SER A 63 4.98 16.89 -6.04
N ARG A 64 5.28 17.71 -7.03
CA ARG A 64 5.82 19.06 -6.80
C ARG A 64 4.80 20.02 -6.16
N THR A 65 3.57 19.56 -5.95
CA THR A 65 2.46 20.36 -5.43
C THR A 65 2.14 19.90 -4.01
N MET A 66 2.12 20.82 -3.08
CA MET A 66 1.66 20.59 -1.71
C MET A 66 0.21 20.13 -1.71
N SER A 67 -0.12 19.13 -0.90
CA SER A 67 -1.51 18.68 -0.75
C SER A 67 -2.36 19.71 -0.01
N LEU A 68 -3.69 19.56 -0.09
CA LEU A 68 -4.63 20.39 0.65
C LEU A 68 -4.35 20.36 2.17
N GLY A 69 -3.88 19.23 2.69
CA GLY A 69 -3.47 19.06 4.09
C GLY A 69 -2.05 19.50 4.43
N GLY A 70 -1.35 20.22 3.53
CA GLY A 70 0.00 20.75 3.79
C GLY A 70 1.14 19.72 3.62
N ASN A 71 0.89 18.55 3.06
CA ASN A 71 1.87 17.48 2.95
C ASN A 71 2.53 17.44 1.58
N TYR A 72 3.79 16.99 1.54
CA TYR A 72 4.57 16.81 0.32
C TYR A 72 4.88 15.34 0.03
N TYR A 73 4.91 14.48 1.06
CA TYR A 73 5.34 13.09 0.96
C TYR A 73 4.26 12.14 1.43
N GLY A 74 4.32 10.91 0.95
CA GLY A 74 3.49 9.81 1.41
C GLY A 74 4.33 8.64 1.91
N LEU A 75 4.21 8.31 3.20
CA LEU A 75 4.78 7.10 3.77
C LEU A 75 3.81 5.95 3.50
N VAL A 76 4.27 4.96 2.77
CA VAL A 76 3.52 3.74 2.46
C VAL A 76 4.07 2.59 3.27
N ILE A 77 3.17 1.88 3.94
CA ILE A 77 3.49 0.72 4.76
C ILE A 77 2.65 -0.45 4.25
N VAL A 78 3.30 -1.55 3.92
CA VAL A 78 2.63 -2.76 3.39
C VAL A 78 2.96 -3.94 4.28
N ASP A 79 1.94 -4.57 4.84
CA ASP A 79 2.09 -5.82 5.56
C ASP A 79 2.34 -6.97 4.57
N ASP A 80 3.41 -7.73 4.76
CA ASP A 80 3.79 -8.79 3.81
C ASP A 80 2.78 -9.94 3.76
N TYR A 81 2.20 -10.29 4.91
CA TYR A 81 1.24 -11.39 5.00
C TYR A 81 -0.08 -11.08 4.27
N SER A 82 -0.75 -10.00 4.68
CA SER A 82 -2.07 -9.63 4.15
C SER A 82 -2.01 -8.81 2.88
N ARG A 83 -0.88 -8.16 2.59
CA ARG A 83 -0.72 -7.09 1.59
C ARG A 83 -1.60 -5.87 1.87
N PHE A 84 -2.14 -5.76 3.08
CA PHE A 84 -2.82 -4.55 3.50
C PHE A 84 -1.84 -3.38 3.51
N THR A 85 -2.31 -2.23 3.07
CA THR A 85 -1.49 -1.05 2.89
C THR A 85 -2.05 0.10 3.70
N TRP A 86 -1.17 0.80 4.38
CA TRP A 86 -1.46 2.09 5.02
C TRP A 86 -0.70 3.18 4.28
N THR A 87 -1.34 4.33 4.15
CA THR A 87 -0.75 5.56 3.60
C THR A 87 -0.85 6.65 4.66
N LEU A 88 0.28 7.25 4.98
CA LEU A 88 0.40 8.34 5.94
C LEU A 88 1.07 9.51 5.24
N PHE A 89 0.53 10.71 5.40
CA PHE A 89 1.05 11.88 4.71
C PHE A 89 1.85 12.75 5.66
N ILE A 90 2.97 13.28 5.17
CA ILE A 90 3.93 14.05 5.97
C ILE A 90 4.41 15.28 5.20
N THR A 91 4.79 16.32 5.92
CA THR A 91 5.25 17.57 5.33
C THR A 91 6.72 17.48 4.93
N SER A 92 7.55 16.86 5.77
CA SER A 92 8.98 16.69 5.53
C SER A 92 9.44 15.25 5.79
N LYS A 93 10.56 14.86 5.16
CA LYS A 93 11.15 13.51 5.36
C LYS A 93 11.58 13.28 6.81
N ASP A 94 11.93 14.32 7.55
CA ASP A 94 12.34 14.24 8.95
C ASP A 94 11.23 13.76 9.89
N GLU A 95 9.97 13.94 9.49
CA GLU A 95 8.80 13.48 10.27
C GLU A 95 8.58 11.98 10.20
N THR A 96 9.21 11.29 9.24
CA THR A 96 9.00 9.85 8.97
C THR A 96 9.14 9.01 10.23
N TYR A 97 10.18 9.26 11.03
CA TYR A 97 10.41 8.56 12.29
C TYR A 97 9.24 8.71 13.29
N HIS A 98 8.79 9.94 13.51
CA HIS A 98 7.74 10.23 14.48
C HIS A 98 6.39 9.65 14.06
N ILE A 99 6.08 9.73 12.78
CA ILE A 99 4.85 9.20 12.19
C ILE A 99 4.87 7.67 12.23
N PHE A 100 5.98 7.04 11.83
CA PHE A 100 6.12 5.58 11.90
C PHE A 100 6.03 5.05 13.33
N LYS A 101 6.70 5.69 14.31
CA LYS A 101 6.63 5.32 15.71
C LYS A 101 5.21 5.37 16.26
N ARG A 102 4.43 6.43 15.91
CA ARG A 102 3.03 6.54 16.30
C ARG A 102 2.18 5.44 15.66
N PHE A 103 2.35 5.22 14.36
CA PHE A 103 1.69 4.13 13.63
C PHE A 103 1.98 2.77 14.27
N ALA A 104 3.25 2.44 14.52
CA ALA A 104 3.64 1.17 15.10
C ALA A 104 2.97 0.91 16.45
N LYS A 105 2.89 1.93 17.31
CA LYS A 105 2.21 1.82 18.60
C LYS A 105 0.72 1.53 18.43
N VAL A 106 0.05 2.25 17.54
CA VAL A 106 -1.40 2.09 17.30
C VAL A 106 -1.72 0.72 16.72
N ILE A 107 -1.01 0.31 15.67
CA ILE A 107 -1.33 -0.94 14.96
C ILE A 107 -1.01 -2.18 15.80
N GLN A 108 0.05 -2.15 16.60
CA GLN A 108 0.38 -3.25 17.51
C GLN A 108 -0.70 -3.42 18.59
N ASN A 109 -1.19 -2.31 19.16
CA ASN A 109 -2.28 -2.34 20.13
C ASN A 109 -3.61 -2.83 19.50
N GLU A 110 -3.91 -2.34 18.30
CA GLU A 110 -5.15 -2.72 17.58
C GLU A 110 -5.19 -4.22 17.22
N LYS A 111 -4.04 -4.76 16.80
CA LYS A 111 -3.96 -6.15 16.32
C LYS A 111 -3.50 -7.14 17.38
N ASN A 112 -3.06 -6.68 18.57
CA ASN A 112 -2.43 -7.52 19.59
C ASN A 112 -1.25 -8.34 19.07
N TYR A 113 -0.53 -7.84 18.08
CA TYR A 113 0.70 -8.41 17.53
C TYR A 113 1.82 -7.40 17.56
N ASN A 114 3.01 -7.87 17.92
CA ASN A 114 4.22 -7.06 17.78
C ASN A 114 4.75 -7.13 16.35
N ILE A 115 5.21 -5.99 15.85
CA ILE A 115 5.98 -5.93 14.60
C ILE A 115 7.30 -6.66 14.84
N ALA A 116 7.56 -7.73 14.07
CA ALA A 116 8.80 -8.48 14.21
C ALA A 116 9.93 -7.87 13.37
N SER A 117 9.62 -7.43 12.16
CA SER A 117 10.61 -6.83 11.27
C SER A 117 10.02 -5.77 10.35
N ILE A 118 10.88 -4.87 9.92
CA ILE A 118 10.59 -3.90 8.87
C ILE A 118 11.64 -4.01 7.76
N LYS A 119 11.26 -3.65 6.55
CA LYS A 119 12.14 -3.57 5.39
C LYS A 119 11.95 -2.25 4.68
N SER A 120 13.05 -1.52 4.48
CA SER A 120 13.09 -0.24 3.75
C SER A 120 14.25 -0.22 2.75
N ASP A 121 14.36 0.84 2.00
CA ASP A 121 15.58 1.21 1.32
C ASP A 121 16.62 1.85 2.29
N HIS A 122 17.73 2.34 1.74
CA HIS A 122 18.79 3.04 2.47
C HIS A 122 18.57 4.55 2.56
N GLY A 123 17.35 5.05 2.37
CA GLY A 123 17.05 6.46 2.53
C GLY A 123 17.40 6.99 3.92
N GLY A 124 17.92 8.21 4.02
CA GLY A 124 18.29 8.83 5.29
C GLY A 124 17.12 9.00 6.25
N GLU A 125 15.88 9.01 5.73
CA GLU A 125 14.65 8.99 6.50
C GLU A 125 14.45 7.71 7.31
N PHE A 126 15.02 6.57 6.86
CA PHE A 126 14.95 5.27 7.53
C PHE A 126 16.28 4.86 8.15
N GLN A 127 17.41 5.24 7.53
CA GLN A 127 18.76 4.92 8.01
C GLN A 127 19.29 6.07 8.86
N ASN A 128 18.84 6.15 10.11
CA ASN A 128 19.30 7.14 11.07
C ASN A 128 19.25 6.62 12.50
N GLU A 129 20.04 7.25 13.38
CA GLU A 129 20.19 6.85 14.78
C GLU A 129 18.88 6.78 15.58
N ARG A 130 17.94 7.68 15.29
CA ARG A 130 16.64 7.72 15.98
C ARG A 130 15.79 6.50 15.62
N PHE A 131 15.80 6.11 14.35
CA PHE A 131 15.09 4.94 13.85
C PHE A 131 15.70 3.66 14.40
N ASP A 132 17.03 3.56 14.42
CA ASP A 132 17.77 2.41 14.95
C ASP A 132 17.53 2.23 16.46
N LYS A 133 17.61 3.31 17.25
CA LYS A 133 17.29 3.27 18.69
C LYS A 133 15.85 2.81 18.95
N PHE A 134 14.91 3.27 18.15
CA PHE A 134 13.51 2.85 18.27
C PHE A 134 13.34 1.36 17.93
N CYS A 135 13.90 0.89 16.84
CA CYS A 135 13.81 -0.50 16.41
C CYS A 135 14.46 -1.43 17.48
N ASN A 136 15.64 -1.10 17.98
CA ASN A 136 16.31 -1.85 19.03
C ASN A 136 15.49 -1.91 20.33
N LYS A 137 14.96 -0.75 20.79
CA LYS A 137 14.13 -0.69 21.99
C LYS A 137 12.83 -1.50 21.84
N SER A 138 12.24 -1.49 20.65
CA SER A 138 10.97 -2.17 20.35
C SER A 138 11.19 -3.63 19.91
N ARG A 139 12.43 -4.11 19.85
CA ARG A 139 12.82 -5.44 19.35
C ARG A 139 12.33 -5.70 17.93
N ILE A 140 12.32 -4.68 17.10
CA ILE A 140 11.96 -4.75 15.68
C ILE A 140 13.25 -4.92 14.88
N LYS A 141 13.35 -5.97 14.08
CA LYS A 141 14.49 -6.16 13.17
C LYS A 141 14.35 -5.23 11.97
N HIS A 142 15.29 -4.32 11.76
CA HIS A 142 15.31 -3.47 10.58
C HIS A 142 16.22 -4.11 9.51
N ASN A 143 15.64 -4.42 8.36
CA ASN A 143 16.34 -4.97 7.21
C ASN A 143 16.34 -3.93 6.09
N PHE A 144 17.50 -3.66 5.52
CA PHE A 144 17.63 -2.79 4.35
C PHE A 144 17.64 -3.63 3.06
N SER A 145 17.11 -3.09 1.98
CA SER A 145 17.25 -3.68 0.66
C SER A 145 18.71 -3.56 0.22
N THR A 146 19.26 -4.61 -0.38
CA THR A 146 20.64 -4.55 -0.89
C THR A 146 20.72 -3.47 -1.99
N PRO A 147 21.77 -2.60 -1.95
CA PRO A 147 21.96 -1.60 -2.99
C PRO A 147 21.95 -2.23 -4.39
N ARG A 148 21.30 -1.58 -5.35
CA ARG A 148 21.14 -2.03 -6.74
C ARG A 148 20.33 -3.33 -6.95
N THR A 149 19.56 -3.77 -5.96
CA THR A 149 18.59 -4.88 -6.12
C THR A 149 17.17 -4.39 -5.87
N PRO A 150 16.53 -3.72 -6.85
CA PRO A 150 15.15 -3.23 -6.74
C PRO A 150 14.15 -4.32 -6.39
N GLN A 151 14.48 -5.57 -6.72
CA GLN A 151 13.66 -6.75 -6.45
C GLN A 151 13.39 -6.99 -4.95
N GLN A 152 14.27 -6.52 -4.07
CA GLN A 152 14.13 -6.74 -2.62
C GLN A 152 13.13 -5.80 -1.95
N ASN A 153 12.92 -4.57 -2.47
CA ASN A 153 11.88 -3.65 -2.02
C ASN A 153 10.63 -3.66 -2.93
N GLY A 154 10.63 -4.55 -3.91
CA GLY A 154 9.61 -4.61 -4.96
C GLY A 154 8.17 -4.84 -4.50
N VAL A 155 7.91 -5.13 -3.21
CA VAL A 155 6.56 -5.22 -2.66
C VAL A 155 5.97 -3.83 -2.53
N VAL A 156 6.65 -2.94 -1.80
CA VAL A 156 6.17 -1.59 -1.57
C VAL A 156 6.32 -0.72 -2.81
N GLU A 157 7.41 -0.86 -3.58
CA GLU A 157 7.60 -0.12 -4.84
C GLU A 157 6.46 -0.36 -5.84
N ARG A 158 6.07 -1.63 -6.07
CA ARG A 158 4.92 -1.95 -6.92
C ARG A 158 3.61 -1.40 -6.36
N LYS A 159 3.47 -1.36 -5.04
CA LYS A 159 2.30 -0.78 -4.40
C LYS A 159 2.27 0.73 -4.59
N ASN A 160 3.38 1.43 -4.38
CA ASN A 160 3.54 2.86 -4.63
C ASN A 160 3.16 3.20 -6.06
N HIS A 161 3.74 2.49 -7.02
CA HIS A 161 3.43 2.68 -8.42
C HIS A 161 1.93 2.53 -8.73
N SER A 162 1.28 1.50 -8.16
CA SER A 162 -0.16 1.29 -8.34
C SER A 162 -1.00 2.40 -7.70
N LEU A 163 -0.62 2.86 -6.51
CA LEU A 163 -1.30 3.95 -5.81
C LEU A 163 -1.22 5.25 -6.62
N GLU A 164 -0.02 5.60 -7.08
CA GLU A 164 0.19 6.82 -7.86
C GLU A 164 -0.51 6.79 -9.21
N GLU A 165 -0.43 5.66 -9.95
CA GLU A 165 -1.07 5.52 -11.25
C GLU A 165 -2.60 5.69 -11.14
N LEU A 166 -3.21 5.03 -10.16
CA LEU A 166 -4.66 5.12 -9.94
C LEU A 166 -5.08 6.49 -9.40
N ALA A 167 -4.32 7.08 -8.49
CA ALA A 167 -4.60 8.42 -7.98
C ALA A 167 -4.52 9.47 -9.11
N ARG A 168 -3.48 9.40 -9.96
CA ARG A 168 -3.37 10.27 -11.15
C ARG A 168 -4.55 10.06 -12.13
N THR A 169 -4.95 8.81 -12.35
CA THR A 169 -6.10 8.50 -13.19
C THR A 169 -7.37 9.12 -12.63
N MET A 170 -7.60 8.98 -11.31
CA MET A 170 -8.76 9.56 -10.62
C MET A 170 -8.79 11.09 -10.74
N LEU A 171 -7.66 11.77 -10.49
CA LEU A 171 -7.57 13.22 -10.63
C LEU A 171 -7.80 13.69 -12.06
N ASN A 172 -7.25 12.97 -13.04
CA ASN A 172 -7.44 13.30 -14.47
C ASN A 172 -8.87 13.06 -14.94
N GLU A 173 -9.54 12.05 -14.42
CA GLU A 173 -10.93 11.74 -14.79
C GLU A 173 -11.90 12.77 -14.23
N THR A 174 -11.70 13.17 -12.98
CA THR A 174 -12.56 14.14 -12.28
C THR A 174 -12.22 15.60 -12.58
N GLY A 175 -11.06 15.86 -13.20
CA GLY A 175 -10.57 17.21 -13.43
C GLY A 175 -10.17 17.97 -12.15
N LEU A 176 -10.01 17.26 -11.05
CA LEU A 176 -9.63 17.87 -9.77
C LEU A 176 -8.20 18.41 -9.79
N PRO A 177 -7.95 19.54 -9.09
CA PRO A 177 -6.63 20.12 -8.96
C PRO A 177 -5.62 19.16 -8.32
N LYS A 178 -4.34 19.30 -8.67
CA LYS A 178 -3.27 18.42 -8.18
C LYS A 178 -3.09 18.41 -6.68
N TYR A 179 -3.47 19.46 -5.96
CA TYR A 179 -3.36 19.49 -4.49
C TYR A 179 -4.29 18.49 -3.78
N PHE A 180 -5.23 17.84 -4.48
CA PHE A 180 -6.00 16.70 -3.97
C PHE A 180 -5.27 15.35 -4.08
N TRP A 181 -3.99 15.35 -4.44
CA TRP A 181 -3.25 14.10 -4.63
C TRP A 181 -3.27 13.18 -3.41
N ALA A 182 -3.16 13.73 -2.20
CA ALA A 182 -3.16 12.94 -0.96
C ALA A 182 -4.51 12.24 -0.73
N ASP A 183 -5.61 12.95 -0.98
CA ASP A 183 -6.96 12.41 -0.90
C ASP A 183 -7.20 11.32 -1.96
N ALA A 184 -6.72 11.55 -3.18
CA ALA A 184 -6.78 10.57 -4.25
C ALA A 184 -5.97 9.31 -3.93
N VAL A 185 -4.77 9.44 -3.36
CA VAL A 185 -3.96 8.30 -2.90
C VAL A 185 -4.64 7.56 -1.75
N SER A 186 -5.19 8.28 -0.77
CA SER A 186 -5.93 7.70 0.35
C SER A 186 -7.14 6.90 -0.14
N THR A 187 -7.94 7.47 -1.03
CA THR A 187 -9.10 6.82 -1.64
C THR A 187 -8.69 5.59 -2.44
N THR A 188 -7.63 5.69 -3.23
CA THR A 188 -7.07 4.56 -3.99
C THR A 188 -6.61 3.44 -3.05
N CYS A 189 -5.91 3.78 -1.98
CA CYS A 189 -5.46 2.82 -0.97
C CYS A 189 -6.65 2.10 -0.32
N TYR A 190 -7.68 2.85 0.06
CA TYR A 190 -8.93 2.31 0.61
C TYR A 190 -9.58 1.29 -0.35
N VAL A 191 -9.69 1.63 -1.62
CA VAL A 191 -10.27 0.75 -2.65
C VAL A 191 -9.41 -0.49 -2.87
N LEU A 192 -8.09 -0.32 -3.06
CA LEU A 192 -7.19 -1.44 -3.32
C LEU A 192 -7.16 -2.46 -2.19
N ASN A 193 -7.21 -2.02 -0.94
CA ASN A 193 -7.27 -2.94 0.21
C ASN A 193 -8.53 -3.82 0.21
N ARG A 194 -9.64 -3.35 -0.40
CA ARG A 194 -10.92 -4.06 -0.45
C ARG A 194 -11.12 -4.89 -1.70
N VAL A 195 -10.55 -4.46 -2.82
CA VAL A 195 -10.74 -5.17 -4.10
C VAL A 195 -9.55 -6.04 -4.50
N PHE A 196 -8.37 -5.83 -3.93
CA PHE A 196 -7.20 -6.62 -4.27
C PHE A 196 -7.23 -7.95 -3.52
N ILE A 197 -7.32 -9.04 -4.28
CA ILE A 197 -7.29 -10.39 -3.72
C ILE A 197 -5.83 -10.83 -3.58
N ARG A 198 -5.46 -11.29 -2.40
CA ARG A 198 -4.22 -12.03 -2.17
C ARG A 198 -4.42 -13.45 -2.74
N PRO A 199 -3.80 -13.82 -3.90
CA PRO A 199 -4.15 -15.08 -4.57
C PRO A 199 -3.95 -16.32 -3.71
N ILE A 200 -2.88 -16.33 -2.90
CA ILE A 200 -2.50 -17.45 -2.05
C ILE A 200 -3.49 -17.64 -0.89
N LEU A 201 -4.00 -16.54 -0.33
CA LEU A 201 -4.95 -16.57 0.79
C LEU A 201 -6.41 -16.58 0.31
N LYS A 202 -6.65 -16.36 -0.99
CA LYS A 202 -7.98 -16.24 -1.60
C LYS A 202 -8.90 -15.21 -0.90
N LYS A 203 -8.32 -14.22 -0.25
CA LYS A 203 -8.98 -13.16 0.53
C LYS A 203 -8.56 -11.79 0.03
N THR A 204 -9.38 -10.76 0.30
CA THR A 204 -8.94 -9.38 0.11
C THR A 204 -7.91 -9.02 1.18
N SER A 205 -7.09 -7.99 0.93
CA SER A 205 -6.15 -7.50 1.94
C SER A 205 -6.86 -7.06 3.22
N MET A 206 -8.05 -6.45 3.10
CA MET A 206 -8.88 -6.04 4.23
C MET A 206 -9.39 -7.26 5.03
N SER A 207 -9.92 -8.29 4.37
CA SER A 207 -10.39 -9.50 5.05
C SER A 207 -9.25 -10.24 5.76
N CYS A 208 -8.05 -10.25 5.16
CA CYS A 208 -6.87 -10.80 5.81
C CYS A 208 -6.51 -10.03 7.08
N LEU A 209 -6.55 -8.68 7.04
CA LEU A 209 -6.23 -7.82 8.19
C LEU A 209 -7.24 -7.97 9.35
N LYS A 210 -8.52 -8.14 9.02
CA LYS A 210 -9.58 -8.29 10.03
C LYS A 210 -9.73 -9.72 10.55
N GLY A 211 -9.06 -10.70 9.95
CA GLY A 211 -9.23 -12.11 10.30
C GLY A 211 -10.59 -12.68 9.87
N GLU A 212 -11.33 -11.94 9.03
CA GLU A 212 -12.62 -12.37 8.52
C GLU A 212 -12.44 -13.57 7.58
N SER A 213 -13.29 -14.57 7.72
CA SER A 213 -13.39 -15.63 6.72
C SER A 213 -13.85 -15.02 5.40
N PRO A 214 -13.39 -15.52 4.23
CA PRO A 214 -14.02 -15.14 2.98
C PRO A 214 -15.49 -15.48 3.11
N ILE A 215 -16.36 -14.53 2.78
CA ILE A 215 -17.78 -14.80 2.70
C ILE A 215 -17.96 -15.73 1.51
N TYR A 216 -17.81 -17.02 1.73
CA TYR A 216 -18.34 -18.03 0.81
C TYR A 216 -19.83 -18.08 1.12
N LEU A 217 -20.64 -17.33 0.41
CA LEU A 217 -22.03 -17.72 0.24
C LEU A 217 -22.00 -18.94 -0.67
N ILE A 218 -22.35 -20.07 -0.08
CA ILE A 218 -22.60 -21.37 -0.71
C ILE A 218 -23.69 -21.22 -1.75
#